data_9fd42a12e5cd40e46c78dba0696d39f8
#
_entry.id   9fd42a12e5cd40e46c78dba0696d39f8
#
_cell.length_a   1.000
_cell.length_b   1.000
_cell.length_c   1.000
_cell.angle_alpha   90.00
_cell.angle_beta   90.00
_cell.angle_gamma   90.00
#
_symmetry.space_group_name_H-M   'P 1'
#
loop_
_entity.id
_entity.type
_entity.pdbx_description
1 polymer ?
#
loop_
_entity_poly.entity_id
_entity_poly.type
_entity_poly.pdbx_seq_one_letter_code
_entity_poly.pdbx_strand_id
1 'polypeptide(L)'
;MPSFKNIFKVVGQDGPAHAAQSGDVMERIRHDVQGNKVLLYMKGTPEFPQCGFSAAVVEVLNGLGVPYESRNVLEDPELRQAIKEFSNWPTIPQVYINGKLIGGADIVTEMNQRGELAALVK
;
A
#
# COMPACT_ATOMS: atom_id res chain seq x y z
N MET A 1 9.00 14.83 23.78
CA MET A 1 9.56 14.28 24.24
C MET A 1 9.99 13.94 23.73
N PRO A 2 9.71 14.28 23.59
CA PRO A 2 10.07 13.94 23.68
C PRO A 2 10.07 13.73 23.02
N SER A 3 9.05 14.12 23.20
CA SER A 3 9.30 13.77 23.36
C SER A 3 9.32 13.42 22.86
N PHE A 4 8.63 13.63 22.78
CA PHE A 4 8.92 13.05 23.04
C PHE A 4 9.02 12.70 22.50
N LYS A 5 7.93 13.17 22.63
CA LYS A 5 8.34 12.82 22.84
C LYS A 5 8.68 12.10 22.65
N ASN A 6 8.00 12.67 22.63
CA ASN A 6 8.66 12.01 23.00
C ASN A 6 8.85 11.41 22.94
N ILE A 7 8.04 11.30 22.85
CA ILE A 7 8.49 10.75 23.42
C ILE A 7 8.50 10.16 23.29
N PHE A 8 7.98 10.44 23.35
CA PHE A 8 8.39 9.79 23.77
C PHE A 8 8.61 9.16 23.48
N LYS A 9 7.80 8.92 23.54
CA LYS A 9 8.19 8.38 23.79
C LYS A 9 8.43 7.58 23.65
N VAL A 10 7.93 7.71 23.70
CA VAL A 10 8.23 6.91 23.99
C VAL A 10 8.24 6.17 23.87
N VAL A 11 7.97 6.05 24.02
CA VAL A 11 8.08 5.26 24.18
C VAL A 11 7.95 4.50 23.87
N GLY A 12 7.76 4.48 24.00
CA GLY A 12 7.64 3.77 24.01
C GLY A 12 7.47 3.15 23.49
N GLN A 13 7.39 3.05 23.57
CA GLN A 13 7.33 2.50 23.37
C GLN A 13 7.18 1.68 22.97
N ASP A 14 6.81 1.74 23.28
CA ASP A 14 6.48 1.02 23.09
C ASP A 14 5.96 0.22 22.82
N GLY A 15 5.56 0.08 23.00
CA GLY A 15 4.75 -0.39 22.96
C GLY A 15 4.09 -0.90 22.53
N PRO A 16 3.60 -1.11 22.72
CA PRO A 16 2.72 -1.40 22.32
C PRO A 16 2.04 -1.51 21.89
N ALA A 17 1.79 -1.35 22.05
CA ALA A 17 1.17 -1.23 21.75
C ALA A 17 0.71 -1.09 21.20
N HIS A 18 0.27 -0.72 21.27
CA HIS A 18 -0.15 -0.37 20.69
C HIS A 18 -0.94 -0.04 20.20
N ALA A 19 -1.04 0.00 20.76
CA ALA A 19 -2.26 0.08 20.27
C ALA A 19 -2.79 1.29 19.68
N ALA A 20 -3.56 1.87 20.12
CA ALA A 20 -4.00 3.03 19.57
C ALA A 20 -3.30 3.30 18.32
N GLN A 21 -2.98 2.36 17.84
CA GLN A 21 -2.01 2.40 16.81
C GLN A 21 -2.62 2.65 15.45
N SER A 22 -3.95 2.81 15.39
CA SER A 22 -4.58 3.16 14.12
C SER A 22 -4.05 4.50 13.59
N GLY A 23 -3.71 5.44 14.49
CA GLY A 23 -3.09 6.70 14.06
C GLY A 23 -1.73 6.50 13.44
N ASP A 24 -0.93 5.63 14.04
CA ASP A 24 0.41 5.35 13.52
C ASP A 24 0.37 4.63 12.21
N VAL A 25 -0.54 3.69 12.02
CA VAL A 25 -0.62 2.94 10.77
C VAL A 25 -1.14 3.84 9.65
N MET A 26 -2.04 4.76 9.94
CA MET A 26 -2.52 5.70 8.93
C MET A 26 -1.41 6.65 8.49
N GLU A 27 -0.58 7.11 9.42
CA GLU A 27 0.58 7.94 9.08
C GLU A 27 1.59 7.16 8.24
N ARG A 28 1.81 5.90 8.57
CA ARG A 28 2.71 5.06 7.80
C ARG A 28 2.22 4.89 6.36
N ILE A 29 0.90 4.68 6.19
CA ILE A 29 0.31 4.58 4.87
C ILE A 29 0.52 5.88 4.10
N ARG A 30 0.24 7.01 4.74
CA ARG A 30 0.38 8.32 4.11
C ARG A 30 1.81 8.54 3.64
N HIS A 31 2.75 8.21 4.49
CA HIS A 31 4.17 8.34 4.17
C HIS A 31 4.55 7.43 2.99
N ASP A 32 4.10 6.18 3.00
CA ASP A 32 4.43 5.22 1.94
C ASP A 32 3.80 5.65 0.61
N VAL A 33 2.56 6.09 0.65
CA VAL A 33 1.83 6.50 -0.56
C VAL A 33 2.50 7.71 -1.20
N GLN A 34 2.97 8.65 -0.40
CA GLN A 34 3.61 9.84 -0.94
C GLN A 34 5.08 9.65 -1.27
N GLY A 35 5.72 8.69 -0.63
CA GLY A 35 7.15 8.45 -0.83
C GLY A 35 7.50 7.53 -1.99
N ASN A 36 6.50 6.91 -2.61
CA ASN A 36 6.74 5.96 -3.71
C ASN A 36 5.90 6.35 -4.91
N LYS A 37 6.53 6.38 -6.07
CA LYS A 37 5.80 6.73 -7.29
C LYS A 37 4.75 5.68 -7.62
N VAL A 38 5.09 4.39 -7.47
CA VAL A 38 4.18 3.28 -7.70
C VAL A 38 4.22 2.39 -6.46
N LEU A 39 3.08 2.21 -5.81
CA LEU A 39 2.98 1.46 -4.58
C LEU A 39 1.80 0.50 -4.68
N LEU A 40 2.04 -0.76 -4.30
CA LEU A 40 1.04 -1.82 -4.37
C LEU A 40 0.79 -2.39 -2.98
N TYR A 41 -0.46 -2.34 -2.53
CA TYR A 41 -0.90 -3.10 -1.35
C TYR A 41 -1.52 -4.40 -1.86
N MET A 42 -0.99 -5.54 -1.43
CA MET A 42 -1.37 -6.82 -1.99
C MET A 42 -1.41 -7.90 -0.92
N LYS A 43 -1.98 -9.04 -1.28
CA LYS A 43 -1.96 -10.25 -0.46
C LYS A 43 -0.79 -11.10 -0.92
N GLY A 44 0.20 -11.25 -0.06
CA GLY A 44 1.44 -11.94 -0.38
C GLY A 44 2.51 -10.96 -0.86
N THR A 45 3.48 -11.48 -1.58
CA THR A 45 4.58 -10.70 -2.13
C THR A 45 4.57 -10.81 -3.65
N PRO A 46 5.29 -9.92 -4.35
CA PRO A 46 5.34 -10.03 -5.82
C PRO A 46 5.87 -11.37 -6.30
N GLU A 47 6.78 -12.00 -5.54
CA GLU A 47 7.33 -13.31 -5.88
C GLU A 47 6.35 -14.44 -5.57
N PHE A 48 5.51 -14.25 -4.54
CA PHE A 48 4.58 -15.28 -4.09
C PHE A 48 3.22 -14.66 -3.76
N PRO A 49 2.47 -14.21 -4.78
CA PRO A 49 1.14 -13.65 -4.54
C PRO A 49 0.21 -14.73 -3.95
N GLN A 50 -0.61 -14.32 -2.98
CA GLN A 50 -1.52 -15.23 -2.30
C GLN A 50 -2.96 -15.04 -2.73
N CYS A 51 -3.18 -14.36 -3.84
CA CYS A 51 -4.52 -14.05 -4.34
C CYS A 51 -4.40 -13.83 -5.85
N GLY A 52 -5.34 -14.40 -6.61
CA GLY A 52 -5.31 -14.27 -8.06
C GLY A 52 -5.37 -12.82 -8.53
N PHE A 53 -6.12 -11.98 -7.83
CA PHE A 53 -6.20 -10.57 -8.19
C PHE A 53 -4.88 -9.85 -7.92
N SER A 54 -4.22 -10.17 -6.81
CA SER A 54 -2.89 -9.61 -6.54
C SER A 54 -1.87 -10.07 -7.58
N ALA A 55 -1.94 -11.35 -7.97
CA ALA A 55 -1.05 -11.88 -8.99
C ALA A 55 -1.22 -11.15 -10.32
N ALA A 56 -2.47 -10.85 -10.68
CA ALA A 56 -2.75 -10.14 -11.93
C ALA A 56 -2.14 -8.74 -11.94
N VAL A 57 -2.23 -8.04 -10.81
CA VAL A 57 -1.66 -6.69 -10.70
C VAL A 57 -0.13 -6.74 -10.78
N VAL A 58 0.48 -7.71 -10.11
CA VAL A 58 1.92 -7.89 -10.16
C VAL A 58 2.38 -8.10 -11.61
N GLU A 59 1.64 -8.93 -12.34
CA GLU A 59 1.97 -9.19 -13.73
C GLU A 59 1.91 -7.93 -14.57
N VAL A 60 0.88 -7.11 -14.37
CA VAL A 60 0.76 -5.84 -15.07
C VAL A 60 1.93 -4.91 -14.74
N LEU A 61 2.24 -4.74 -13.46
CA LEU A 61 3.32 -3.83 -13.06
C LEU A 61 4.68 -4.32 -13.55
N ASN A 62 4.91 -5.62 -13.50
CA ASN A 62 6.16 -6.18 -14.03
C ASN A 62 6.26 -5.93 -15.53
N GLY A 63 5.16 -6.04 -16.25
CA GLY A 63 5.12 -5.82 -17.68
C GLY A 63 5.41 -4.38 -18.07
N LEU A 64 5.10 -3.42 -17.18
CA LEU A 64 5.40 -2.02 -17.43
C LEU A 64 6.90 -1.71 -17.32
N GLY A 65 7.65 -2.58 -16.65
CA GLY A 65 9.09 -2.40 -16.53
C GLY A 65 9.52 -1.25 -15.64
N VAL A 66 8.64 -0.78 -14.75
CA VAL A 66 8.95 0.33 -13.84
C VAL A 66 9.16 -0.19 -12.43
N PRO A 67 10.01 0.46 -11.64
CA PRO A 67 10.16 0.06 -10.25
C PRO A 67 8.90 0.37 -9.47
N TYR A 68 8.57 -0.51 -8.51
CA TYR A 68 7.45 -0.27 -7.62
C TYR A 68 7.75 -0.91 -6.27
N GLU A 69 7.07 -0.39 -5.24
CA GLU A 69 7.13 -0.96 -3.90
C GLU A 69 5.84 -1.70 -3.61
N SER A 70 5.92 -2.68 -2.73
CA SER A 70 4.74 -3.44 -2.33
C SER A 70 4.68 -3.58 -0.82
N ARG A 71 3.46 -3.81 -0.32
CA ARG A 71 3.22 -4.06 1.09
C ARG A 71 2.30 -5.27 1.19
N ASN A 72 2.69 -6.24 1.99
CA ASN A 72 1.95 -7.48 2.16
C ASN A 72 0.97 -7.32 3.32
N VAL A 73 -0.31 -7.16 3.02
CA VAL A 73 -1.32 -6.94 4.06
C VAL A 73 -1.62 -8.19 4.87
N LEU A 74 -1.19 -9.37 4.39
CA LEU A 74 -1.39 -10.60 5.15
C LEU A 74 -0.48 -10.69 6.37
N GLU A 75 0.65 -10.00 6.35
CA GLU A 75 1.59 -9.97 7.47
C GLU A 75 1.21 -8.95 8.53
N ASP A 76 0.24 -8.10 8.24
CA ASP A 76 -0.08 -6.98 9.12
C ASP A 76 -1.58 -6.72 9.08
N PRO A 77 -2.34 -7.38 9.98
CA PRO A 77 -3.79 -7.22 9.99
C PRO A 77 -4.25 -5.78 10.24
N GLU A 78 -3.48 -5.03 11.00
CA GLU A 78 -3.80 -3.63 11.25
C GLU A 78 -3.67 -2.82 9.95
N LEU A 79 -2.62 -3.06 9.19
CA LEU A 79 -2.44 -2.42 7.89
C LEU A 79 -3.56 -2.79 6.93
N ARG A 80 -3.95 -4.07 6.94
CA ARG A 80 -5.02 -4.56 6.06
C ARG A 80 -6.32 -3.79 6.30
N GLN A 81 -6.67 -3.59 7.56
CA GLN A 81 -7.87 -2.84 7.90
C GLN A 81 -7.70 -1.35 7.59
N ALA A 82 -6.55 -0.80 7.96
CA ALA A 82 -6.30 0.63 7.82
C ALA A 82 -6.26 1.08 6.36
N ILE A 83 -5.71 0.27 5.46
CA ILE A 83 -5.62 0.69 4.05
C ILE A 83 -7.01 0.80 3.41
N LYS A 84 -7.95 -0.04 3.84
CA LYS A 84 -9.32 0.05 3.35
C LYS A 84 -9.97 1.34 3.82
N GLU A 85 -9.72 1.73 5.06
CA GLU A 85 -10.25 2.97 5.62
C GLU A 85 -9.60 4.18 4.98
N PHE A 86 -8.29 4.13 4.82
CA PHE A 86 -7.54 5.22 4.22
C PHE A 86 -8.02 5.51 2.80
N SER A 87 -8.22 4.47 2.02
CA SER A 87 -8.58 4.59 0.61
C SER A 87 -10.08 4.73 0.39
N ASN A 88 -10.88 4.40 1.38
CA ASN A 88 -12.32 4.23 1.22
C ASN A 88 -12.63 3.23 0.10
N TRP A 89 -11.78 2.21 -0.05
CA TRP A 89 -11.86 1.18 -1.09
C TRP A 89 -11.84 -0.18 -0.40
N PRO A 90 -12.85 -1.01 -0.58
CA PRO A 90 -13.06 -2.18 0.30
C PRO A 90 -12.19 -3.38 0.00
N THR A 91 -11.49 -3.40 -1.11
CA THR A 91 -10.80 -4.63 -1.54
C THR A 91 -9.31 -4.42 -1.73
N ILE A 92 -8.58 -5.51 -1.69
CA ILE A 92 -7.17 -5.63 -1.98
C ILE A 92 -7.04 -6.54 -3.20
N PRO A 93 -6.18 -6.24 -4.17
CA PRO A 93 -5.07 -5.27 -4.16
C PRO A 93 -5.51 -3.84 -4.42
N GLN A 94 -4.61 -2.90 -4.06
CA GLN A 94 -4.80 -1.49 -4.35
C GLN A 94 -3.49 -0.92 -4.90
N VAL A 95 -3.58 -0.16 -5.98
CA VAL A 95 -2.41 0.46 -6.61
C VAL A 95 -2.50 1.96 -6.45
N TYR A 96 -1.41 2.56 -5.99
CA TYR A 96 -1.27 4.00 -5.89
C TYR A 96 -0.16 4.46 -6.85
N ILE A 97 -0.44 5.50 -7.60
CA ILE A 97 0.54 6.08 -8.52
C ILE A 97 0.54 7.59 -8.28
N ASN A 98 1.73 8.14 -8.07
CA ASN A 98 1.92 9.57 -7.79
C ASN A 98 1.06 10.04 -6.63
N GLY A 99 0.91 9.20 -5.61
CA GLY A 99 0.17 9.55 -4.40
C GLY A 99 -1.33 9.41 -4.50
N LYS A 100 -1.84 8.85 -5.60
CA LYS A 100 -3.28 8.73 -5.83
C LYS A 100 -3.69 7.28 -6.01
N LEU A 101 -4.81 6.91 -5.41
CA LEU A 101 -5.37 5.58 -5.62
C LEU A 101 -5.84 5.45 -7.06
N ILE A 102 -5.29 4.46 -7.76
CA ILE A 102 -5.71 4.15 -9.13
C ILE A 102 -6.87 3.17 -9.10
N GLY A 103 -6.73 2.11 -8.30
CA GLY A 103 -7.79 1.12 -8.17
C GLY A 103 -7.24 -0.25 -7.89
N GLY A 104 -8.09 -1.25 -8.05
CA GLY A 104 -7.75 -2.64 -7.87
C GLY A 104 -7.46 -3.35 -9.17
N ALA A 105 -7.56 -4.68 -9.16
CA ALA A 105 -7.14 -5.50 -10.29
C ALA A 105 -7.89 -5.18 -11.58
N ASP A 106 -9.21 -5.00 -11.50
CA ASP A 106 -10.01 -4.76 -12.70
C ASP A 106 -9.64 -3.44 -13.37
N ILE A 107 -9.52 -2.39 -12.57
CA ILE A 107 -9.22 -1.06 -13.10
C ILE A 107 -7.80 -1.01 -13.67
N VAL A 108 -6.86 -1.58 -12.93
CA VAL A 108 -5.46 -1.58 -13.36
C VAL A 108 -5.30 -2.36 -14.65
N THR A 109 -5.96 -3.52 -14.76
CA THR A 109 -5.89 -4.32 -15.97
C THR A 109 -6.49 -3.57 -17.17
N GLU A 110 -7.63 -2.92 -16.96
CA GLU A 110 -8.26 -2.18 -18.03
C GLU A 110 -7.41 -1.00 -18.48
N MET A 111 -6.86 -0.24 -17.55
CA MET A 111 -6.00 0.88 -17.88
C MET A 111 -4.74 0.43 -18.62
N ASN A 112 -4.22 -0.72 -18.23
CA ASN A 112 -3.06 -1.29 -18.90
C ASN A 112 -3.38 -1.63 -20.37
N GLN A 113 -4.54 -2.22 -20.60
CA GLN A 113 -4.96 -2.56 -21.96
C GLN A 113 -5.13 -1.34 -22.84
N ARG A 114 -5.51 -0.21 -22.26
CA ARG A 114 -5.71 1.04 -22.99
C ARG A 114 -4.43 1.87 -23.11
N GLY A 115 -3.33 1.44 -22.51
CA GLY A 115 -2.10 2.20 -22.51
C GLY A 115 -2.07 3.37 -21.56
N GLU A 116 -3.12 3.54 -20.78
CA GLU A 116 -3.25 4.67 -19.83
C GLU A 116 -2.28 4.54 -18.67
N LEU A 117 -2.04 3.31 -18.23
CA LEU A 117 -1.17 3.06 -17.10
C LEU A 117 0.28 3.44 -17.43
N ALA A 118 0.74 3.08 -18.62
CA ALA A 118 2.08 3.42 -19.06
C ALA A 118 2.30 4.95 -19.07
N ALA A 119 1.27 5.68 -19.44
CA ALA A 119 1.34 7.14 -19.45
C ALA A 119 1.49 7.72 -18.03
N LEU A 120 0.84 7.10 -17.06
CA LEU A 120 0.90 7.58 -15.67
C LEU A 120 2.24 7.37 -15.01
N VAL A 121 2.97 6.32 -15.40
CA VAL A 121 4.21 5.95 -14.72
C VAL A 121 5.46 6.52 -15.40
N LYS A 122 5.29 7.27 -16.45
CA LYS A 122 6.41 7.91 -17.13
C LYS A 122 7.13 8.93 -16.28
#